data_26bdae1f1761ab13d8251f2ec9a8a9fe
#
_entry.id   26bdae1f1761ab13d8251f2ec9a8a9fe
#
_cell.length_a   1.000
_cell.length_b   1.000
_cell.length_c   1.000
_cell.angle_alpha   90.00
_cell.angle_beta   90.00
_cell.angle_gamma   90.00
#
_symmetry.space_group_name_H-M   'P 1'
#
loop_
_entity.id
_entity.type
_entity.pdbx_description
1 polymer ?
#
loop_
_entity_poly.entity_id
_entity_poly.type
_entity_poly.pdbx_seq_one_letter_code
_entity_poly.pdbx_strand_id
1 'polypeptide(L)'
;MDAPAHMRVDRPQLDELPASAFCGTAWVLDARGCAPGGEVSAEAVESAAGADFLLVCTGWDRFWDTPEYFGRFPVLSEAAVRRAVELGVKGIGLDTMGIDPMDAEGFPRHHIMFENSLVIVENLCNLTEIAGRRVFFAALPLKYKDADGAPVRAVGIED
;
A
#
# COMPACT_ATOMS: atom_id res chain seq x y z
N MET A 1 -7.77 -4.37 1.01
CA MET A 1 -6.69 -4.53 2.02
C MET A 1 -6.38 -6.00 2.16
N ASP A 2 -5.10 -6.33 2.17
CA ASP A 2 -4.63 -7.71 2.26
C ASP A 2 -3.85 -7.91 3.56
N ALA A 3 -4.16 -9.03 4.23
CA ALA A 3 -3.43 -9.50 5.38
C ALA A 3 -2.16 -10.24 4.95
N PRO A 4 -1.18 -10.41 5.85
CA PRO A 4 -0.03 -11.27 5.59
C PRO A 4 -0.41 -12.70 5.18
N ALA A 5 -1.54 -13.22 5.66
CA ALA A 5 -2.08 -14.54 5.31
C ALA A 5 -2.53 -14.67 3.85
N HIS A 6 -2.74 -13.56 3.13
CA HIS A 6 -3.28 -13.57 1.76
C HIS A 6 -2.47 -14.46 0.79
N MET A 7 -1.14 -14.47 0.94
CA MET A 7 -0.25 -15.36 0.18
C MET A 7 0.58 -16.30 1.06
N ARG A 8 0.43 -16.19 2.38
CA ARG A 8 1.25 -16.90 3.36
C ARG A 8 0.36 -17.47 4.48
N VAL A 9 -0.16 -18.68 4.28
CA VAL A 9 -1.05 -19.36 5.24
C VAL A 9 -0.48 -19.53 6.66
N ASP A 10 0.84 -19.36 6.82
CA ASP A 10 1.56 -19.39 8.10
C ASP A 10 1.67 -18.00 8.76
N ARG A 11 1.02 -16.97 8.21
CA ARG A 11 1.05 -15.59 8.69
C ARG A 11 -0.31 -15.15 9.25
N PRO A 12 -0.32 -14.04 10.03
CA PRO A 12 -1.55 -13.55 10.64
C PRO A 12 -2.62 -13.16 9.62
N GLN A 13 -3.86 -13.50 9.95
CA GLN A 13 -5.07 -13.06 9.27
C GLN A 13 -5.53 -11.71 9.82
N LEU A 14 -6.50 -11.04 9.15
CA LEU A 14 -6.96 -9.71 9.58
C LEU A 14 -7.53 -9.69 11.00
N ASP A 15 -8.25 -10.75 11.40
CA ASP A 15 -8.86 -10.85 12.72
C ASP A 15 -7.87 -11.12 13.87
N GLU A 16 -6.67 -11.59 13.53
CA GLU A 16 -5.58 -11.83 14.47
C GLU A 16 -4.70 -10.58 14.70
N LEU A 17 -4.75 -9.62 13.77
CA LEU A 17 -3.99 -8.39 13.88
C LEU A 17 -4.68 -7.39 14.83
N PRO A 18 -3.93 -6.65 15.65
CA PRO A 18 -4.49 -5.60 16.50
C PRO A 18 -4.98 -4.41 15.64
N ALA A 19 -5.98 -3.66 16.13
CA ALA A 19 -6.49 -2.48 15.42
C ALA A 19 -5.39 -1.44 15.08
N SER A 20 -4.34 -1.35 15.91
CA SER A 20 -3.18 -0.48 15.66
C SER A 20 -2.34 -0.87 14.44
N ALA A 21 -2.54 -2.08 13.88
CA ALA A 21 -1.92 -2.48 12.62
C ALA A 21 -2.58 -1.79 11.41
N PHE A 22 -3.76 -1.19 11.58
CA PHE A 22 -4.57 -0.63 10.50
C PHE A 22 -4.70 0.90 10.55
N CYS A 23 -4.02 1.55 11.49
CA CYS A 23 -4.05 3.01 11.61
C CYS A 23 -2.72 3.55 12.17
N GLY A 24 -2.47 4.81 11.89
CA GLY A 24 -1.29 5.53 12.36
C GLY A 24 -0.94 6.72 11.46
N THR A 25 0.23 7.30 11.70
CA THR A 25 0.74 8.37 10.84
C THR A 25 1.11 7.82 9.46
N ALA A 26 0.76 8.52 8.40
CA ALA A 26 1.12 8.15 7.05
C ALA A 26 1.87 9.29 6.35
N TRP A 27 2.86 8.93 5.54
CA TRP A 27 3.42 9.81 4.53
C TRP A 27 2.80 9.51 3.17
N VAL A 28 2.26 10.52 2.49
CA VAL A 28 1.70 10.39 1.14
C VAL A 28 2.75 10.80 0.12
N LEU A 29 3.43 9.82 -0.45
CA LEU A 29 4.45 10.03 -1.47
C LEU A 29 3.79 10.45 -2.79
N ASP A 30 4.16 11.61 -3.31
CA ASP A 30 3.74 12.05 -4.65
C ASP A 30 4.59 11.37 -5.72
N ALA A 31 4.04 10.32 -6.33
CA ALA A 31 4.66 9.54 -7.39
C ALA A 31 4.02 9.79 -8.78
N ARG A 32 3.20 10.87 -8.93
CA ARG A 32 2.49 11.19 -10.19
C ARG A 32 3.42 11.49 -11.37
N GLY A 33 4.69 11.79 -11.09
CA GLY A 33 5.73 11.95 -12.12
C GLY A 33 6.28 10.63 -12.66
N CYS A 34 5.94 9.48 -12.06
CA CYS A 34 6.38 8.17 -12.54
C CYS A 34 5.58 7.79 -13.80
N ALA A 35 6.28 7.39 -14.86
CA ALA A 35 5.64 7.00 -16.12
C ALA A 35 4.86 5.69 -15.95
N PRO A 36 3.82 5.45 -16.78
CA PRO A 36 3.14 4.16 -16.83
C PRO A 36 4.13 2.99 -17.02
N GLY A 37 4.04 1.98 -16.16
CA GLY A 37 4.97 0.84 -16.11
C GLY A 37 6.36 1.19 -15.58
N GLY A 38 6.55 2.40 -15.06
CA GLY A 38 7.78 2.81 -14.38
C GLY A 38 7.83 2.35 -12.93
N GLU A 39 9.02 2.46 -12.33
CA GLU A 39 9.26 2.13 -10.94
C GLU A 39 9.64 3.35 -10.11
N VAL A 40 9.03 3.46 -8.93
CA VAL A 40 9.40 4.45 -7.90
C VAL A 40 10.62 3.92 -7.15
N SER A 41 11.65 4.74 -7.02
CA SER A 41 12.94 4.33 -6.45
C SER A 41 12.93 4.27 -4.92
N ALA A 42 13.95 3.60 -4.35
CA ALA A 42 14.16 3.54 -2.91
C ALA A 42 14.45 4.92 -2.29
N GLU A 43 15.13 5.80 -3.01
CA GLU A 43 15.42 7.16 -2.55
C GLU A 43 14.15 7.98 -2.32
N ALA A 44 13.12 7.79 -3.15
CA ALA A 44 11.85 8.48 -2.98
C ALA A 44 11.14 8.09 -1.67
N VAL A 45 11.33 6.85 -1.22
CA VAL A 45 10.72 6.30 -0.01
C VAL A 45 11.33 6.86 1.28
N GLU A 46 12.56 7.42 1.24
CA GLU A 46 13.21 8.03 2.41
C GLU A 46 12.35 9.10 3.09
N SER A 47 11.50 9.79 2.35
CA SER A 47 10.56 10.78 2.87
C SER A 47 9.53 10.22 3.84
N ALA A 48 9.31 8.89 3.83
CA ALA A 48 8.40 8.20 4.75
C ALA A 48 9.02 7.90 6.11
N ALA A 49 10.28 8.24 6.36
CA ALA A 49 10.95 7.98 7.64
C ALA A 49 10.12 8.51 8.82
N GLY A 50 9.87 7.63 9.81
CA GLY A 50 9.08 7.93 11.00
C GLY A 50 7.56 7.97 10.76
N ALA A 51 7.06 7.52 9.61
CA ALA A 51 5.64 7.26 9.39
C ALA A 51 5.31 5.77 9.63
N ASP A 52 4.10 5.50 10.11
CA ASP A 52 3.56 4.15 10.26
C ASP A 52 3.15 3.54 8.92
N PHE A 53 2.74 4.38 7.95
CA PHE A 53 2.32 3.96 6.62
C PHE A 53 3.00 4.78 5.53
N LEU A 54 3.29 4.13 4.41
CA LEU A 54 3.63 4.77 3.15
C LEU A 54 2.41 4.69 2.23
N LEU A 55 1.83 5.84 1.85
CA LEU A 55 0.79 5.89 0.83
C LEU A 55 1.41 6.41 -0.48
N VAL A 56 1.21 5.69 -1.56
CA VAL A 56 1.81 6.03 -2.87
C VAL A 56 0.73 6.59 -3.79
N CYS A 57 0.85 7.89 -4.07
CA CYS A 57 -0.04 8.61 -4.97
C CYS A 57 0.56 8.61 -6.38
N THR A 58 0.06 7.75 -7.25
CA THR A 58 0.44 7.71 -8.68
C THR A 58 -0.54 8.50 -9.55
N GLY A 59 -1.72 8.82 -9.01
CA GLY A 59 -2.86 9.39 -9.75
C GLY A 59 -3.49 8.38 -10.71
N TRP A 60 -3.25 7.06 -10.49
CA TRP A 60 -3.80 6.00 -11.35
C TRP A 60 -5.29 5.78 -11.11
N ASP A 61 -5.82 6.15 -9.96
CA ASP A 61 -7.24 6.10 -9.59
C ASP A 61 -8.15 6.84 -10.60
N ARG A 62 -7.61 7.80 -11.35
CA ARG A 62 -8.34 8.49 -12.45
C ARG A 62 -8.83 7.55 -13.56
N PHE A 63 -8.23 6.36 -13.68
CA PHE A 63 -8.60 5.35 -14.66
C PHE A 63 -9.60 4.32 -14.10
N TRP A 64 -10.06 4.50 -12.86
CA TRP A 64 -11.04 3.60 -12.27
C TRP A 64 -12.24 3.40 -13.18
N ASP A 65 -12.74 2.14 -13.25
CA ASP A 65 -13.85 1.72 -14.12
C ASP A 65 -13.58 1.83 -15.65
N THR A 66 -12.30 1.87 -16.03
CA THR A 66 -11.88 1.80 -17.43
C THR A 66 -10.92 0.64 -17.67
N PRO A 67 -10.78 0.13 -18.93
CA PRO A 67 -9.79 -0.90 -19.24
C PRO A 67 -8.35 -0.48 -18.94
N GLU A 68 -8.04 0.80 -19.02
CA GLU A 68 -6.72 1.38 -18.74
C GLU A 68 -6.29 1.15 -17.30
N TYR A 69 -7.25 1.02 -16.36
CA TYR A 69 -6.96 0.76 -14.96
C TYR A 69 -6.15 -0.53 -14.76
N PHE A 70 -6.43 -1.54 -15.56
CA PHE A 70 -5.73 -2.84 -15.58
C PHE A 70 -4.46 -2.84 -16.42
N GLY A 71 -4.01 -1.66 -16.84
CA GLY A 71 -2.82 -1.48 -17.67
C GLY A 71 -1.52 -1.50 -16.87
N ARG A 72 -0.50 -0.89 -17.46
CA ARG A 72 0.84 -0.81 -16.86
C ARG A 72 0.94 0.36 -15.88
N PHE A 73 0.35 0.23 -14.71
CA PHE A 73 0.46 1.26 -13.67
C PHE A 73 1.90 1.36 -13.10
N PRO A 74 2.28 2.53 -12.53
CA PRO A 74 3.53 2.67 -11.81
C PRO A 74 3.53 1.81 -10.55
N VAL A 75 4.68 1.24 -10.20
CA VAL A 75 4.87 0.44 -8.99
C VAL A 75 6.07 0.93 -8.19
N LEU A 76 6.17 0.54 -6.93
CA LEU A 76 7.42 0.66 -6.19
C LEU A 76 8.44 -0.36 -6.74
N SER A 77 9.72 -0.01 -6.88
CA SER A 77 10.75 -1.03 -7.10
C SER A 77 10.83 -1.99 -5.91
N GLU A 78 11.31 -3.21 -6.10
CA GLU A 78 11.53 -4.12 -4.97
C GLU A 78 12.45 -3.51 -3.91
N ALA A 79 13.47 -2.77 -4.34
CA ALA A 79 14.36 -2.04 -3.44
C ALA A 79 13.59 -0.98 -2.62
N ALA A 80 12.61 -0.30 -3.22
CA ALA A 80 11.76 0.68 -2.54
C ALA A 80 10.86 0.01 -1.49
N VAL A 81 10.27 -1.17 -1.80
CA VAL A 81 9.47 -1.92 -0.83
C VAL A 81 10.33 -2.41 0.33
N ARG A 82 11.52 -2.96 0.06
CA ARG A 82 12.47 -3.36 1.12
C ARG A 82 12.87 -2.16 1.98
N ARG A 83 13.09 -1.00 1.36
CA ARG A 83 13.44 0.21 2.10
C ARG A 83 12.29 0.67 3.00
N ALA A 84 11.04 0.61 2.56
CA ALA A 84 9.87 0.89 3.39
C ALA A 84 9.81 -0.04 4.62
N VAL A 85 10.08 -1.33 4.43
CA VAL A 85 10.20 -2.31 5.53
C VAL A 85 11.29 -1.89 6.54
N GLU A 86 12.48 -1.53 6.06
CA GLU A 86 13.60 -1.06 6.90
C GLU A 86 13.27 0.22 7.68
N LEU A 87 12.47 1.11 7.10
CA LEU A 87 11.97 2.31 7.76
C LEU A 87 10.92 2.02 8.86
N GLY A 88 10.45 0.77 8.95
CA GLY A 88 9.54 0.32 9.99
C GLY A 88 8.07 0.64 9.75
N VAL A 89 7.65 0.81 8.49
CA VAL A 89 6.22 1.00 8.19
C VAL A 89 5.41 -0.25 8.55
N LYS A 90 4.16 -0.07 8.92
CA LYS A 90 3.18 -1.14 9.21
C LYS A 90 2.47 -1.63 7.95
N GLY A 91 2.46 -0.80 6.91
CA GLY A 91 1.79 -1.12 5.65
C GLY A 91 2.06 -0.10 4.55
N ILE A 92 1.75 -0.51 3.33
CA ILE A 92 1.80 0.34 2.14
C ILE A 92 0.38 0.45 1.56
N GLY A 93 -0.02 1.67 1.22
CA GLY A 93 -1.26 1.96 0.49
C GLY A 93 -0.97 2.49 -0.91
N LEU A 94 -1.80 2.12 -1.89
CA LEU A 94 -1.61 2.49 -3.29
C LEU A 94 -2.96 2.84 -3.96
N ASP A 95 -2.92 3.78 -4.89
CA ASP A 95 -4.05 4.12 -5.77
C ASP A 95 -4.09 3.26 -7.06
N THR A 96 -3.34 2.17 -7.07
CA THR A 96 -3.31 1.15 -8.12
C THR A 96 -3.98 -0.13 -7.65
N MET A 97 -4.24 -1.06 -8.57
CA MET A 97 -4.91 -2.32 -8.25
C MET A 97 -4.01 -3.34 -7.55
N GLY A 98 -2.70 -3.09 -7.47
CA GLY A 98 -1.76 -3.99 -6.82
C GLY A 98 -0.42 -3.33 -6.58
N ILE A 99 0.35 -3.92 -5.64
CA ILE A 99 1.73 -3.50 -5.37
C ILE A 99 2.72 -4.08 -6.39
N ASP A 100 2.41 -5.22 -6.99
CA ASP A 100 3.15 -5.81 -8.10
C ASP A 100 2.53 -5.42 -9.45
N PRO A 101 3.31 -5.33 -10.54
CA PRO A 101 2.75 -5.15 -11.87
C PRO A 101 1.91 -6.37 -12.28
N MET A 102 0.95 -6.16 -13.21
CA MET A 102 -0.01 -7.19 -13.65
C MET A 102 0.64 -8.45 -14.23
N ASP A 103 1.82 -8.31 -14.83
CA ASP A 103 2.60 -9.38 -15.45
C ASP A 103 3.71 -9.92 -14.57
N ALA A 104 3.70 -9.59 -13.26
CA ALA A 104 4.71 -10.05 -12.32
C ALA A 104 4.64 -11.57 -12.12
N GLU A 105 5.76 -12.25 -12.32
CA GLU A 105 5.90 -13.65 -11.95
C GLU A 105 6.15 -13.76 -10.44
N GLY A 106 5.29 -14.51 -9.73
CA GLY A 106 5.48 -14.88 -8.32
C GLY A 106 5.27 -13.74 -7.31
N PHE A 107 4.76 -12.56 -7.72
CA PHE A 107 4.37 -11.45 -6.84
C PHE A 107 5.44 -11.06 -5.78
N PRO A 108 6.66 -10.69 -6.20
CA PRO A 108 7.79 -10.51 -5.29
C PRO A 108 7.57 -9.41 -4.24
N ARG A 109 6.85 -8.32 -4.57
CA ARG A 109 6.59 -7.21 -3.65
C ARG A 109 5.59 -7.60 -2.57
N HIS A 110 4.53 -8.35 -2.93
CA HIS A 110 3.62 -8.95 -1.94
C HIS A 110 4.40 -9.86 -0.97
N HIS A 111 5.29 -10.72 -1.47
CA HIS A 111 6.09 -11.58 -0.62
C HIS A 111 6.97 -10.80 0.35
N ILE A 112 7.64 -9.72 -0.10
CA ILE A 112 8.42 -8.85 0.79
C ILE A 112 7.54 -8.31 1.92
N MET A 113 6.34 -7.82 1.61
CA MET A 113 5.41 -7.28 2.59
C MET A 113 4.95 -8.34 3.60
N PHE A 114 4.46 -9.45 3.10
CA PHE A 114 3.86 -10.50 3.94
C PHE A 114 4.88 -11.30 4.75
N GLU A 115 6.10 -11.47 4.27
CA GLU A 115 7.22 -12.04 5.04
C GLU A 115 7.55 -11.19 6.27
N ASN A 116 7.31 -9.88 6.20
CA ASN A 116 7.51 -8.94 7.30
C ASN A 116 6.21 -8.65 8.08
N SER A 117 5.13 -9.40 7.84
CA SER A 117 3.83 -9.27 8.52
C SER A 117 3.20 -7.88 8.36
N LEU A 118 3.40 -7.24 7.21
CA LEU A 118 2.86 -5.92 6.86
C LEU A 118 1.58 -6.05 6.03
N VAL A 119 0.70 -5.06 6.11
CA VAL A 119 -0.54 -5.01 5.33
C VAL A 119 -0.36 -4.22 4.04
N ILE A 120 -1.17 -4.55 3.01
CA ILE A 120 -1.26 -3.79 1.77
C ILE A 120 -2.68 -3.24 1.64
N VAL A 121 -2.81 -1.95 1.26
CA VAL A 121 -4.12 -1.33 1.00
C VAL A 121 -4.13 -0.85 -0.45
N GLU A 122 -4.81 -1.58 -1.30
CA GLU A 122 -4.91 -1.32 -2.72
C GLU A 122 -6.16 -0.52 -3.08
N ASN A 123 -6.20 0.02 -4.29
CA ASN A 123 -7.35 0.73 -4.83
C ASN A 123 -7.77 1.94 -3.98
N LEU A 124 -6.80 2.64 -3.38
CA LEU A 124 -7.06 3.93 -2.74
C LEU A 124 -7.45 4.97 -3.80
N CYS A 125 -8.23 5.96 -3.40
CA CYS A 125 -8.59 7.10 -4.24
C CYS A 125 -8.38 8.41 -3.50
N ASN A 126 -8.39 9.53 -4.26
CA ASN A 126 -8.24 10.89 -3.74
C ASN A 126 -6.90 11.17 -3.04
N LEU A 127 -5.87 10.34 -3.21
CA LEU A 127 -4.54 10.60 -2.64
C LEU A 127 -3.92 11.90 -3.18
N THR A 128 -4.35 12.36 -4.34
CA THR A 128 -3.90 13.62 -4.94
C THR A 128 -4.19 14.84 -4.06
N GLU A 129 -5.26 14.81 -3.26
CA GLU A 129 -5.65 15.90 -2.37
C GLU A 129 -4.68 16.09 -1.20
N ILE A 130 -3.98 15.02 -0.81
CA ILE A 130 -3.09 14.98 0.34
C ILE A 130 -1.65 14.59 -0.03
N ALA A 131 -1.30 14.61 -1.32
CA ALA A 131 0.03 14.25 -1.81
C ALA A 131 1.12 15.18 -1.23
N GLY A 132 2.25 14.61 -0.81
CA GLY A 132 3.36 15.33 -0.20
C GLY A 132 3.12 15.74 1.25
N ARG A 133 2.12 15.16 1.93
CA ARG A 133 1.76 15.51 3.31
C ARG A 133 1.85 14.31 4.25
N ARG A 134 1.96 14.62 5.55
CA ARG A 134 1.71 13.67 6.63
C ARG A 134 0.26 13.79 7.08
N VAL A 135 -0.41 12.66 7.24
CA VAL A 135 -1.80 12.59 7.70
C VAL A 135 -1.92 11.49 8.74
N PHE A 136 -2.99 11.50 9.53
CA PHE A 136 -3.39 10.29 10.25
C PHE A 136 -4.20 9.42 9.28
N PHE A 137 -3.74 8.20 9.07
CA PHE A 137 -4.38 7.22 8.18
C PHE A 137 -5.08 6.14 8.99
N ALA A 138 -6.28 5.76 8.56
CA ALA A 138 -7.00 4.63 9.12
C ALA A 138 -7.72 3.85 8.01
N ALA A 139 -7.54 2.53 8.01
CA ALA A 139 -8.14 1.60 7.06
C ALA A 139 -8.53 0.30 7.78
N LEU A 140 -9.46 0.41 8.75
CA LEU A 140 -9.85 -0.70 9.60
C LEU A 140 -10.77 -1.68 8.84
N PRO A 141 -10.38 -2.96 8.71
CA PRO A 141 -11.25 -4.00 8.15
C PRO A 141 -12.34 -4.41 9.13
N LEU A 142 -13.40 -5.03 8.62
CA LEU A 142 -14.32 -5.77 9.45
C LEU A 142 -13.59 -6.97 10.06
N LYS A 143 -13.75 -7.16 11.37
CA LYS A 143 -13.14 -8.29 12.08
C LYS A 143 -14.02 -9.54 11.95
N TYR A 144 -13.79 -10.34 10.92
CA TYR A 144 -14.42 -11.65 10.76
C TYR A 144 -13.35 -12.73 10.63
N LYS A 145 -13.70 -13.92 11.09
CA LYS A 145 -12.77 -15.04 11.24
C LYS A 145 -12.19 -15.49 9.90
N ASP A 146 -10.92 -15.84 9.91
CA ASP A 146 -10.17 -16.42 8.79
C ASP A 146 -10.11 -15.50 7.55
N ALA A 147 -10.12 -14.16 7.76
CA ALA A 147 -10.05 -13.18 6.68
C ALA A 147 -8.60 -12.92 6.25
N ASP A 148 -8.26 -13.31 5.05
CA ASP A 148 -6.97 -12.99 4.39
C ASP A 148 -6.97 -11.63 3.69
N GLY A 149 -8.15 -11.07 3.43
CA GLY A 149 -8.36 -9.75 2.85
C GLY A 149 -9.77 -9.22 3.15
N ALA A 150 -9.97 -7.91 3.02
CA ALA A 150 -11.27 -7.28 3.21
C ALA A 150 -11.40 -5.94 2.48
N PRO A 151 -12.61 -5.58 2.01
CA PRO A 151 -12.90 -4.19 1.68
C PRO A 151 -12.78 -3.31 2.93
N VAL A 152 -12.24 -2.11 2.76
CA VAL A 152 -12.10 -1.13 3.84
C VAL A 152 -12.55 0.25 3.38
N ARG A 153 -13.04 1.07 4.31
CA ARG A 153 -13.13 2.50 4.10
C ARG A 153 -11.87 3.13 4.66
N ALA A 154 -10.92 3.44 3.77
CA ALA A 154 -9.72 4.16 4.15
C ALA A 154 -10.00 5.66 4.26
N VAL A 155 -9.41 6.31 5.27
CA VAL A 155 -9.49 7.75 5.48
C VAL A 155 -8.12 8.32 5.82
N GLY A 156 -7.79 9.49 5.25
CA GLY A 156 -6.68 10.34 5.67
C GLY A 156 -7.25 11.57 6.38
N ILE A 157 -6.75 11.88 7.57
CA ILE A 157 -7.17 13.02 8.38
C ILE A 157 -5.99 13.97 8.50
N GLU A 158 -6.18 15.22 8.09
CA GLU A 158 -5.25 16.32 8.31
C GLU A 158 -5.61 17.07 9.60
N ASP A 159 -4.60 17.56 10.31
CA ASP A 159 -4.77 18.45 11.48
C ASP A 159 -5.16 19.86 11.05
#